data_f0646ec3cddf308376494e674c525067
#
_entry.id   f0646ec3cddf308376494e674c525067
#
_cell.length_a   1.000
_cell.length_b   1.000
_cell.length_c   1.000
_cell.angle_alpha   90.00
_cell.angle_beta   90.00
_cell.angle_gamma   90.00
#
_symmetry.space_group_name_H-M   'P 1'
#
loop_
_entity.id
_entity.type
_entity.pdbx_description
1 polymer ?
#
loop_
_entity_poly.entity_id
_entity_poly.type
_entity_poly.pdbx_seq_one_letter_code
_entity_poly.pdbx_strand_id
1 'polypeptide(L)'
;MKGLVVILLGGISGERKISFLTGRACYRALKKKGYKVKILDARGNFVSKLKQLNPKIVFNALHGKYGEDGFVQSILEFLKIPYTHSGVVSSSLAMDKMLSRVIFKKNKLKVPKYFLIEKNYKGNVEKKIKSKKIKFPIVIKPNNEGSSLGVYICKNKKNF
;
A
#
# COMPACT_ATOMS: atom_id res chain seq x y z
N MET A 1 31.19 -9.99 5.90
CA MET A 1 30.77 -8.62 5.44
C MET A 1 29.27 -8.59 5.24
N LYS A 2 28.58 -7.58 5.76
CA LYS A 2 27.14 -7.38 5.53
C LYS A 2 26.91 -7.02 4.04
N GLY A 3 26.10 -7.79 3.30
CA GLY A 3 25.83 -7.54 1.89
C GLY A 3 25.10 -6.20 1.66
N LEU A 4 24.99 -5.77 0.40
CA LEU A 4 24.32 -4.52 0.03
C LEU A 4 22.82 -4.59 0.33
N VAL A 5 22.30 -3.61 1.06
CA VAL A 5 20.87 -3.33 1.21
C VAL A 5 20.50 -2.21 0.24
N VAL A 6 19.51 -2.41 -0.60
CA VAL A 6 18.92 -1.33 -1.41
C VAL A 6 17.60 -0.91 -0.80
N ILE A 7 17.45 0.37 -0.49
CA ILE A 7 16.16 0.95 -0.10
C ILE A 7 15.46 1.44 -1.36
N LEU A 8 14.35 0.79 -1.70
CA LEU A 8 13.49 1.18 -2.79
C LEU A 8 12.47 2.19 -2.28
N LEU A 9 12.49 3.40 -2.82
CA LEU A 9 11.64 4.50 -2.38
C LEU A 9 11.12 5.33 -3.55
N GLY A 10 10.29 6.33 -3.29
CA GLY A 10 9.76 7.25 -4.28
C GLY A 10 8.62 6.63 -5.09
N GLY A 11 8.94 6.10 -6.26
CA GLY A 11 7.94 5.52 -7.16
C GLY A 11 7.02 6.56 -7.81
N ILE A 12 5.88 6.12 -8.34
CA ILE A 12 4.94 6.95 -9.12
C ILE A 12 3.55 7.08 -8.47
N SER A 13 3.35 6.55 -7.27
CA SER A 13 2.08 6.68 -6.53
C SER A 13 1.85 8.10 -6.02
N GLY A 14 0.63 8.42 -5.64
CA GLY A 14 0.29 9.66 -4.94
C GLY A 14 1.01 9.83 -3.60
N GLU A 15 1.53 8.74 -3.03
CA GLU A 15 2.23 8.69 -1.74
C GLU A 15 3.76 8.85 -1.86
N ARG A 16 4.26 9.27 -3.04
CA ARG A 16 5.69 9.44 -3.30
C ARG A 16 6.44 10.24 -2.24
N LYS A 17 5.86 11.34 -1.76
CA LYS A 17 6.48 12.19 -0.72
C LYS A 17 6.68 11.41 0.59
N ILE A 18 5.69 10.64 1.00
CA ILE A 18 5.76 9.80 2.21
C ILE A 18 6.83 8.72 2.04
N SER A 19 6.89 8.09 0.88
CA SER A 19 7.91 7.09 0.55
C SER A 19 9.34 7.65 0.70
N PHE A 20 9.59 8.88 0.27
CA PHE A 20 10.88 9.54 0.49
C PHE A 20 11.20 9.76 1.97
N LEU A 21 10.22 10.17 2.77
CA LEU A 21 10.41 10.38 4.22
C LEU A 21 10.77 9.06 4.90
N THR A 22 9.97 8.01 4.66
CA THR A 22 10.20 6.67 5.19
C THR A 22 11.56 6.13 4.77
N GLY A 23 11.84 6.12 3.48
CA GLY A 23 13.07 5.55 2.95
C GLY A 23 14.34 6.27 3.43
N ARG A 24 14.31 7.60 3.55
CA ARG A 24 15.44 8.37 4.12
C ARG A 24 15.64 8.10 5.61
N ALA A 25 14.56 7.93 6.37
CA ALA A 25 14.68 7.57 7.79
C ALA A 25 15.31 6.18 7.95
N CYS A 26 14.84 5.19 7.19
CA CYS A 26 15.43 3.84 7.17
C CYS A 26 16.89 3.83 6.70
N TYR A 27 17.22 4.63 5.68
CA TYR A 27 18.59 4.78 5.22
C TYR A 27 19.52 5.24 6.36
N ARG A 28 19.15 6.31 7.07
CA ARG A 28 19.94 6.81 8.20
C ARG A 28 20.11 5.77 9.30
N ALA A 29 19.03 5.07 9.65
CA ALA A 29 19.07 4.04 10.68
C ALA A 29 19.96 2.86 10.31
N LEU A 30 19.85 2.33 9.09
CA LEU A 30 20.68 1.23 8.61
C LEU A 30 22.14 1.62 8.47
N LYS A 31 22.43 2.84 8.01
CA LYS A 31 23.81 3.37 7.97
C LYS A 31 24.42 3.47 9.36
N LYS A 32 23.67 3.99 10.34
CA LYS A 32 24.12 4.05 11.74
C LYS A 32 24.46 2.67 12.31
N LYS A 33 23.74 1.62 11.86
CA LYS A 33 24.00 0.22 12.24
C LYS A 33 25.11 -0.46 11.41
N GLY A 34 25.85 0.29 10.57
CA GLY A 34 26.99 -0.22 9.80
C GLY A 34 26.63 -1.07 8.59
N TYR A 35 25.39 -1.01 8.10
CA TYR A 35 25.04 -1.66 6.85
C TYR A 35 25.57 -0.89 5.63
N LYS A 36 25.95 -1.63 4.57
CA LYS A 36 26.20 -1.06 3.23
C LYS A 36 24.84 -0.81 2.59
N VAL A 37 24.44 0.48 2.43
CA VAL A 37 23.10 0.85 1.98
C VAL A 37 23.18 1.77 0.78
N LYS A 38 22.33 1.53 -0.22
CA LYS A 38 22.04 2.44 -1.34
C LYS A 38 20.56 2.76 -1.40
N ILE A 39 20.23 3.94 -1.87
CA ILE A 39 18.86 4.37 -2.17
C ILE A 39 18.63 4.23 -3.67
N LEU A 40 17.45 3.75 -4.05
CA LEU A 40 17.01 3.67 -5.43
C LEU A 40 15.56 4.19 -5.54
N ASP A 41 15.36 5.19 -6.37
CA ASP A 41 14.00 5.66 -6.71
C ASP A 41 13.34 4.66 -7.69
N ALA A 42 12.15 4.18 -7.35
CA ALA A 42 11.37 3.24 -8.16
C ALA A 42 10.68 3.92 -9.37
N ARG A 43 11.31 4.93 -9.96
CA ARG A 43 10.89 5.55 -11.22
C ARG A 43 11.72 5.04 -12.40
N GLY A 44 11.11 5.05 -13.58
CA GLY A 44 11.81 4.73 -14.83
C GLY A 44 12.46 3.35 -14.79
N ASN A 45 13.70 3.27 -15.19
CA ASN A 45 14.43 1.99 -15.35
C ASN A 45 15.03 1.45 -14.04
N PHE A 46 14.25 1.44 -12.95
CA PHE A 46 14.74 0.97 -11.64
C PHE A 46 15.06 -0.54 -11.63
N VAL A 47 14.37 -1.34 -12.45
CA VAL A 47 14.59 -2.80 -12.53
C VAL A 47 15.99 -3.12 -13.02
N SER A 48 16.45 -2.48 -14.10
CA SER A 48 17.82 -2.67 -14.61
C SER A 48 18.85 -2.20 -13.59
N LYS A 49 18.61 -1.06 -12.93
CA LYS A 49 19.49 -0.57 -11.86
C LYS A 49 19.55 -1.54 -10.68
N LEU A 50 18.44 -2.18 -10.31
CA LEU A 50 18.42 -3.22 -9.28
C LEU A 50 19.27 -4.42 -9.67
N LYS A 51 19.14 -4.91 -10.92
CA LYS A 51 19.98 -6.00 -11.44
C LYS A 51 21.47 -5.65 -11.35
N GLN A 52 21.86 -4.45 -11.80
CA GLN A 52 23.26 -3.99 -11.75
C GLN A 52 23.79 -3.87 -10.31
N LEU A 53 22.96 -3.41 -9.37
CA LEU A 53 23.34 -3.28 -7.96
C LEU A 53 23.49 -4.63 -7.27
N ASN A 54 22.81 -5.65 -7.76
CA ASN A 54 22.77 -7.02 -7.20
C ASN A 54 22.68 -7.03 -5.66
N PRO A 55 21.62 -6.45 -5.06
CA PRO A 55 21.53 -6.35 -3.62
C PRO A 55 21.28 -7.70 -2.96
N LYS A 56 21.79 -7.88 -1.75
CA LYS A 56 21.47 -9.03 -0.92
C LYS A 56 20.00 -9.01 -0.47
N ILE A 57 19.44 -7.81 -0.28
CA ILE A 57 18.06 -7.59 0.13
C ILE A 57 17.59 -6.20 -0.30
N VAL A 58 16.32 -6.10 -0.65
CA VAL A 58 15.64 -4.82 -0.87
C VAL A 58 14.79 -4.48 0.36
N PHE A 59 15.00 -3.30 0.93
CA PHE A 59 14.08 -2.69 1.87
C PHE A 59 13.03 -1.91 1.06
N ASN A 60 11.80 -2.42 1.01
CA ASN A 60 10.71 -1.74 0.32
C ASN A 60 10.15 -0.61 1.19
N ALA A 61 10.45 0.64 0.84
CA ALA A 61 9.91 1.84 1.47
C ALA A 61 8.92 2.57 0.56
N LEU A 62 8.39 1.89 -0.45
CA LEU A 62 7.32 2.42 -1.28
C LEU A 62 6.00 2.40 -0.52
N HIS A 63 5.11 3.32 -0.85
CA HIS A 63 3.76 3.40 -0.31
C HIS A 63 2.72 3.45 -1.42
N GLY A 64 1.55 2.87 -1.13
CA GLY A 64 0.41 2.86 -2.03
C GLY A 64 0.61 2.00 -3.26
N LYS A 65 -0.03 2.42 -4.34
CA LYS A 65 -0.04 1.71 -5.62
C LYS A 65 1.38 1.46 -6.14
N TYR A 66 1.60 0.28 -6.71
CA TYR A 66 2.87 -0.26 -7.19
C TYR A 66 3.90 -0.57 -6.10
N GLY A 67 3.70 -0.14 -4.85
CA GLY A 67 4.61 -0.39 -3.74
C GLY A 67 4.08 -1.40 -2.73
N GLU A 68 2.77 -1.39 -2.47
CA GLU A 68 2.12 -2.21 -1.43
C GLU A 68 1.05 -3.16 -2.00
N ASP A 69 0.83 -3.16 -3.32
CA ASP A 69 -0.23 -3.91 -4.01
C ASP A 69 0.23 -5.23 -4.66
N GLY A 70 1.46 -5.66 -4.39
CA GLY A 70 2.05 -6.88 -4.96
C GLY A 70 2.87 -6.64 -6.23
N PHE A 71 2.79 -5.46 -6.85
CA PHE A 71 3.49 -5.19 -8.10
C PHE A 71 5.02 -5.24 -7.95
N VAL A 72 5.57 -4.43 -7.07
CA VAL A 72 7.03 -4.43 -6.83
C VAL A 72 7.49 -5.76 -6.23
N GLN A 73 6.68 -6.38 -5.41
CA GLN A 73 6.96 -7.70 -4.84
C GLN A 73 7.13 -8.76 -5.94
N SER A 74 6.23 -8.77 -6.94
CA SER A 74 6.33 -9.68 -8.09
C SER A 74 7.63 -9.49 -8.88
N ILE A 75 8.04 -8.22 -9.08
CA ILE A 75 9.32 -7.92 -9.74
C ILE A 75 10.50 -8.48 -8.92
N LEU A 76 10.48 -8.29 -7.60
CA LEU A 76 11.56 -8.74 -6.73
C LEU A 76 11.63 -10.27 -6.65
N GLU A 77 10.48 -10.96 -6.61
CA GLU A 77 10.41 -12.43 -6.67
C GLU A 77 10.92 -12.96 -8.00
N PHE A 78 10.51 -12.36 -9.13
CA PHE A 78 11.03 -12.72 -10.46
C PHE A 78 12.54 -12.57 -10.56
N LEU A 79 13.09 -11.53 -9.92
CA LEU A 79 14.54 -11.28 -9.87
C LEU A 79 15.25 -12.13 -8.80
N LYS A 80 14.53 -12.94 -8.03
CA LYS A 80 15.05 -13.72 -6.90
C LYS A 80 15.79 -12.86 -5.85
N ILE A 81 15.34 -11.63 -5.66
CA ILE A 81 15.90 -10.68 -4.68
C ILE A 81 15.03 -10.71 -3.42
N PRO A 82 15.56 -11.11 -2.27
CA PRO A 82 14.84 -11.02 -0.99
C PRO A 82 14.42 -9.58 -0.69
N TYR A 83 13.26 -9.41 -0.07
CA TYR A 83 12.73 -8.10 0.27
C TYR A 83 12.02 -8.10 1.62
N THR A 84 11.80 -6.91 2.18
CA THR A 84 11.02 -6.72 3.41
C THR A 84 9.53 -6.64 3.10
N HIS A 85 8.69 -6.89 4.13
CA HIS A 85 7.23 -6.88 4.09
C HIS A 85 6.61 -8.17 3.54
N SER A 86 5.30 -8.10 3.27
CA SER A 86 4.50 -9.23 2.84
C SER A 86 4.76 -9.59 1.37
N GLY A 87 4.53 -10.84 1.01
CA GLY A 87 4.63 -11.32 -0.36
C GLY A 87 3.51 -10.82 -1.28
N VAL A 88 3.57 -11.21 -2.55
CA VAL A 88 2.69 -10.73 -3.63
C VAL A 88 1.21 -10.85 -3.28
N VAL A 89 0.76 -12.06 -2.97
CA VAL A 89 -0.67 -12.34 -2.72
C VAL A 89 -1.18 -11.57 -1.51
N SER A 90 -0.43 -11.58 -0.40
CA SER A 90 -0.84 -10.87 0.81
C SER A 90 -0.91 -9.37 0.60
N SER A 91 0.05 -8.79 -0.11
CA SER A 91 0.07 -7.36 -0.45
C SER A 91 -1.12 -6.98 -1.33
N SER A 92 -1.41 -7.75 -2.39
CA SER A 92 -2.54 -7.49 -3.28
C SER A 92 -3.88 -7.57 -2.56
N LEU A 93 -4.07 -8.59 -1.73
CA LEU A 93 -5.29 -8.74 -0.94
C LEU A 93 -5.45 -7.65 0.11
N ALA A 94 -4.37 -7.23 0.77
CA ALA A 94 -4.39 -6.19 1.79
C ALA A 94 -4.68 -4.79 1.21
N MET A 95 -4.21 -4.51 0.01
CA MET A 95 -4.46 -3.24 -0.67
C MET A 95 -5.94 -3.05 -1.02
N ASP A 96 -6.64 -4.12 -1.40
CA ASP A 96 -8.07 -4.08 -1.68
C ASP A 96 -8.90 -4.21 -0.40
N LYS A 97 -9.54 -3.09 0.01
CA LYS A 97 -10.32 -3.05 1.26
C LYS A 97 -11.55 -3.96 1.26
N MET A 98 -12.11 -4.24 0.08
CA MET A 98 -13.25 -5.17 -0.02
C MET A 98 -12.77 -6.60 0.16
N LEU A 99 -11.70 -7.01 -0.52
CA LEU A 99 -11.12 -8.35 -0.39
C LEU A 99 -10.60 -8.60 1.02
N SER A 100 -9.87 -7.64 1.61
CA SER A 100 -9.42 -7.72 3.02
C SER A 100 -10.58 -8.02 3.97
N ARG A 101 -11.73 -7.33 3.80
CA ARG A 101 -12.89 -7.54 4.67
C ARG A 101 -13.56 -8.91 4.48
N VAL A 102 -13.55 -9.43 3.27
CA VAL A 102 -14.03 -10.81 3.01
C VAL A 102 -13.17 -11.80 3.80
N ILE A 103 -11.84 -11.65 3.71
CA ILE A 103 -10.90 -12.52 4.42
C ILE A 103 -11.06 -12.38 5.93
N PHE A 104 -11.16 -11.15 6.45
CA PHE A 104 -11.37 -10.91 7.89
C PHE A 104 -12.65 -11.58 8.39
N LYS A 105 -13.77 -11.44 7.66
CA LYS A 105 -15.02 -12.12 8.03
C LYS A 105 -14.91 -13.64 8.01
N LYS A 106 -14.25 -14.21 6.98
CA LYS A 106 -14.01 -15.66 6.89
C LYS A 106 -13.22 -16.16 8.10
N ASN A 107 -12.31 -15.34 8.62
CA ASN A 107 -11.52 -15.63 9.82
C ASN A 107 -12.19 -15.14 11.12
N LYS A 108 -13.51 -14.91 11.13
CA LYS A 108 -14.30 -14.50 12.29
C LYS A 108 -13.87 -13.16 12.94
N LEU A 109 -13.10 -12.35 12.24
CA LEU A 109 -12.75 -11.01 12.71
C LEU A 109 -13.92 -10.05 12.50
N LYS A 110 -14.15 -9.18 13.48
CA LYS A 110 -15.19 -8.15 13.40
C LYS A 110 -14.80 -7.08 12.40
N VAL A 111 -15.68 -6.78 11.46
CA VAL A 111 -15.53 -5.67 10.50
C VAL A 111 -16.74 -4.77 10.55
N PRO A 112 -16.56 -3.45 10.39
CA PRO A 112 -17.68 -2.52 10.29
C PRO A 112 -18.60 -2.87 9.13
N LYS A 113 -19.86 -2.41 9.17
CA LYS A 113 -20.77 -2.50 8.02
C LYS A 113 -20.21 -1.65 6.88
N TYR A 114 -20.32 -2.15 5.66
CA TYR A 114 -19.76 -1.50 4.49
C TYR A 114 -20.47 -1.93 3.20
N PHE A 115 -20.23 -1.19 2.15
CA PHE A 115 -20.51 -1.57 0.76
C PHE A 115 -19.59 -0.80 -0.17
N LEU A 116 -19.43 -1.32 -1.39
CA LEU A 116 -18.71 -0.67 -2.46
C LEU A 116 -19.67 0.13 -3.33
N ILE A 117 -19.23 1.32 -3.74
CA ILE A 117 -19.85 2.10 -4.80
C ILE A 117 -18.88 2.06 -5.98
N GLU A 118 -19.29 1.49 -7.07
CA GLU A 118 -18.52 1.45 -8.31
C GLU A 118 -18.58 2.81 -9.02
N LYS A 119 -17.54 3.09 -9.83
CA LYS A 119 -17.40 4.36 -10.55
C LYS A 119 -18.63 4.75 -11.36
N ASN A 120 -19.32 3.78 -11.94
CA ASN A 120 -20.48 3.99 -12.81
C ASN A 120 -21.82 3.75 -12.11
N TYR A 121 -21.83 3.74 -10.77
CA TYR A 121 -23.05 3.52 -10.00
C TYR A 121 -24.06 4.67 -10.19
N LYS A 122 -25.22 4.38 -10.82
CA LYS A 122 -26.29 5.34 -11.08
C LYS A 122 -27.44 5.27 -10.05
N GLY A 123 -27.32 4.40 -9.05
CA GLY A 123 -28.38 4.22 -8.07
C GLY A 123 -28.35 5.26 -6.94
N ASN A 124 -29.39 5.23 -6.10
CA ASN A 124 -29.47 6.12 -4.93
C ASN A 124 -28.63 5.57 -3.77
N VAL A 125 -27.58 6.27 -3.43
CA VAL A 125 -26.61 5.88 -2.37
C VAL A 125 -27.26 5.91 -0.99
N GLU A 126 -28.18 6.85 -0.71
CA GLU A 126 -28.90 6.90 0.57
C GLU A 126 -29.79 5.66 0.79
N LYS A 127 -30.48 5.20 -0.27
CA LYS A 127 -31.25 3.95 -0.20
C LYS A 127 -30.31 2.77 0.12
N LYS A 128 -29.11 2.74 -0.45
CA LYS A 128 -28.11 1.69 -0.20
C LYS A 128 -27.58 1.74 1.24
N ILE A 129 -27.33 2.93 1.79
CA ILE A 129 -26.97 3.13 3.21
C ILE A 129 -28.03 2.54 4.13
N LYS A 130 -29.31 2.91 3.90
CA LYS A 130 -30.47 2.42 4.67
C LYS A 130 -30.59 0.90 4.61
N SER A 131 -30.54 0.31 3.40
CA SER A 131 -30.68 -1.15 3.21
C SER A 131 -29.56 -1.94 3.90
N LYS A 132 -28.35 -1.37 3.99
CA LYS A 132 -27.22 -1.95 4.73
C LYS A 132 -27.23 -1.64 6.22
N LYS A 133 -28.26 -0.90 6.70
CA LYS A 133 -28.38 -0.47 8.12
C LYS A 133 -27.11 0.19 8.64
N ILE A 134 -26.48 1.05 7.81
CA ILE A 134 -25.30 1.83 8.17
C ILE A 134 -25.78 3.13 8.80
N LYS A 135 -25.19 3.51 9.94
CA LYS A 135 -25.53 4.73 10.69
C LYS A 135 -24.39 5.74 10.59
N PHE A 136 -24.71 7.03 10.62
CA PHE A 136 -23.69 8.08 10.78
C PHE A 136 -23.00 8.02 12.17
N PRO A 137 -21.73 8.41 12.28
CA PRO A 137 -20.88 8.91 11.20
C PRO A 137 -20.44 7.80 10.22
N ILE A 138 -20.26 8.19 8.94
CA ILE A 138 -19.84 7.30 7.85
C ILE A 138 -18.47 7.74 7.35
N VAL A 139 -17.61 6.77 7.05
CA VAL A 139 -16.33 7.01 6.38
C VAL A 139 -16.43 6.58 4.93
N ILE A 140 -16.19 7.52 4.02
CA ILE A 140 -16.07 7.30 2.58
C ILE A 140 -14.57 7.30 2.25
N LYS A 141 -14.12 6.29 1.52
CA LYS A 141 -12.71 6.18 1.14
C LYS A 141 -12.53 5.34 -0.12
N PRO A 142 -11.47 5.60 -0.91
CA PRO A 142 -11.13 4.76 -2.05
C PRO A 142 -10.85 3.31 -1.61
N ASN A 143 -11.20 2.35 -2.48
CA ASN A 143 -10.98 0.93 -2.18
C ASN A 143 -9.49 0.58 -2.11
N ASN A 144 -8.68 1.12 -3.01
CA ASN A 144 -7.29 0.70 -3.25
C ASN A 144 -6.25 1.80 -2.99
N GLU A 145 -6.54 2.76 -2.12
CA GLU A 145 -5.60 3.82 -1.72
C GLU A 145 -5.21 3.70 -0.25
N GLY A 146 -4.04 4.28 0.11
CA GLY A 146 -3.51 4.31 1.48
C GLY A 146 -3.37 5.73 2.02
N SER A 147 -2.60 5.89 3.10
CA SER A 147 -2.21 7.17 3.74
C SER A 147 -3.33 8.20 3.91
N SER A 148 -4.56 7.75 4.10
CA SER A 148 -5.76 8.59 4.22
C SER A 148 -6.08 9.45 2.99
N LEU A 149 -5.50 9.15 1.83
CA LEU A 149 -5.82 9.83 0.58
C LEU A 149 -7.29 9.57 0.19
N GLY A 150 -8.03 10.65 -0.07
CA GLY A 150 -9.44 10.58 -0.46
C GLY A 150 -10.38 10.05 0.64
N VAL A 151 -9.99 10.14 1.92
CA VAL A 151 -10.83 9.74 3.04
C VAL A 151 -11.69 10.91 3.49
N TYR A 152 -13.00 10.70 3.56
CA TYR A 152 -13.98 11.68 4.03
C TYR A 152 -14.79 11.11 5.19
N ILE A 153 -14.98 11.91 6.24
CA ILE A 153 -15.82 11.57 7.39
C ILE A 153 -17.11 12.38 7.31
N CYS A 154 -18.22 11.72 7.03
CA CYS A 154 -19.55 12.32 7.00
C CYS A 154 -20.20 12.13 8.37
N LYS A 155 -20.26 13.20 9.17
CA LYS A 155 -20.83 13.17 10.54
C LYS A 155 -22.35 12.98 10.53
N ASN A 156 -23.01 13.48 9.52
CA ASN A 156 -24.46 13.42 9.34
C ASN A 156 -24.83 13.45 7.86
N LYS A 157 -26.13 13.39 7.55
CA LYS A 157 -26.64 13.38 6.18
C LYS A 157 -26.32 14.65 5.37
N LYS A 158 -26.17 15.81 6.02
CA LYS A 158 -25.85 17.08 5.33
C LYS A 158 -24.42 17.12 4.79
N ASN A 159 -23.51 16.31 5.36
CA ASN A 159 -22.11 16.22 4.95
C ASN A 159 -21.84 15.06 3.96
N PHE A 160 -22.89 14.44 3.47
CA PHE A 160 -22.83 13.29 2.53
C PHE A 160 -23.15 13.73 1.05
#